data_2e126fdeb5f3e4d5c4117dbb4374eefd
#
_entry.id   2e126fdeb5f3e4d5c4117dbb4374eefd
#
_cell.length_a   1.000
_cell.length_b   1.000
_cell.length_c   1.000
_cell.angle_alpha   90.00
_cell.angle_beta   90.00
_cell.angle_gamma   90.00
#
_symmetry.space_group_name_H-M   'P 1'
#
loop_
_entity.id
_entity.type
_entity.pdbx_description
1 polymer ?
#
loop_
_entity_poly.entity_id
_entity_poly.type
_entity_poly.pdbx_seq_one_letter_code
_entity_poly.pdbx_strand_id
1 'polypeptide(L)'
;TTKRFYMGVVATAFIFNLCADWNEFQIVLANYNTTAPFKDYLWRYWIENVRQTFLVSLIIIVPALAGELLRYEVFPQKKQSSFAFYIHSTFLSKDVARLIVLGYLIFPILLGLQTWLYSIGERYLGVWKEFSWANNMSTAYWPFLSAFIIGFNAGLFEELFFRMFGLSWGKKIFRNTVVAVIFMSFFWGFAHSGHPVYPMWFRGIEVGCIGLFMSFIYLKFGIIPTLVGHFLFNVFWNSAGFLFGKTQLIYLLSILGVLALPLFWALIAFLMNKKVVEKPMTWKLNKAQQYNLHILESYLRLHPEYLDQRTQQQLSKEISSNGWDMAVVDKAITNVFGENPSTRL
;
A
#
# COMPACT_ATOMS: atom_id res chain seq x y z
N THR A 1 -4.49 -10.85 16.44
CA THR A 1 -4.98 -9.57 15.84
C THR A 1 -4.53 -9.43 14.39
N THR A 2 -3.24 -9.60 14.07
CA THR A 2 -2.69 -9.44 12.71
C THR A 2 -3.36 -10.39 11.70
N LYS A 3 -3.50 -11.69 12.03
CA LYS A 3 -4.17 -12.68 11.15
C LYS A 3 -5.62 -12.26 10.82
N ARG A 4 -6.39 -11.85 11.83
CA ARG A 4 -7.78 -11.41 11.63
C ARG A 4 -7.87 -10.16 10.77
N PHE A 5 -6.94 -9.23 10.93
CA PHE A 5 -6.86 -8.02 10.11
C PHE A 5 -6.65 -8.36 8.63
N TYR A 6 -5.63 -9.15 8.30
CA TYR A 6 -5.36 -9.53 6.91
C TYR A 6 -6.47 -10.39 6.29
N MET A 7 -7.10 -11.27 7.09
CA MET A 7 -8.31 -11.98 6.63
C MET A 7 -9.45 -11.00 6.32
N GLY A 8 -9.62 -9.96 7.14
CA GLY A 8 -10.58 -8.88 6.89
C GLY A 8 -10.28 -8.13 5.59
N VAL A 9 -9.01 -7.78 5.35
CA VAL A 9 -8.57 -7.10 4.10
C VAL A 9 -8.89 -7.96 2.87
N VAL A 10 -8.60 -9.28 2.93
CA VAL A 10 -8.95 -10.21 1.84
C VAL A 10 -10.44 -10.29 1.61
N ALA A 11 -11.20 -10.50 2.68
CA ALA A 11 -12.65 -10.59 2.57
C ALA A 11 -13.27 -9.32 1.98
N THR A 12 -12.77 -8.14 2.39
CA THR A 12 -13.21 -6.84 1.85
C THR A 12 -12.85 -6.72 0.38
N ALA A 13 -11.61 -7.04 0.01
CA ALA A 13 -11.18 -6.99 -1.38
C ALA A 13 -11.97 -7.98 -2.25
N PHE A 14 -12.22 -9.19 -1.75
CA PHE A 14 -13.03 -10.20 -2.43
C PHE A 14 -14.46 -9.69 -2.68
N ILE A 15 -15.12 -9.18 -1.64
CA ILE A 15 -16.48 -8.64 -1.75
C ILE A 15 -16.52 -7.45 -2.72
N PHE A 16 -15.55 -6.52 -2.62
CA PHE A 16 -15.52 -5.34 -3.49
C PHE A 16 -15.34 -5.72 -4.96
N ASN A 17 -14.47 -6.69 -5.27
CA ASN A 17 -14.30 -7.13 -6.66
C ASN A 17 -15.59 -7.80 -7.19
N LEU A 18 -16.25 -8.65 -6.41
CA LEU A 18 -17.54 -9.21 -6.81
C LEU A 18 -18.62 -8.13 -7.01
N CYS A 19 -18.62 -7.10 -6.17
CA CYS A 19 -19.52 -5.95 -6.34
C CYS A 19 -19.20 -5.15 -7.61
N ALA A 20 -17.92 -5.01 -7.96
CA ALA A 20 -17.51 -4.36 -9.21
C ALA A 20 -17.99 -5.16 -10.42
N ASP A 21 -17.73 -6.47 -10.44
CA ASP A 21 -18.15 -7.36 -11.52
C ASP A 21 -19.67 -7.32 -11.73
N TRP A 22 -20.44 -7.30 -10.62
CA TRP A 22 -21.89 -7.14 -10.70
C TRP A 22 -22.31 -5.75 -11.17
N ASN A 23 -21.64 -4.70 -10.71
CA ASN A 23 -21.94 -3.32 -11.10
C ASN A 23 -21.65 -3.05 -12.59
N GLU A 24 -20.67 -3.77 -13.15
CA GLU A 24 -20.26 -3.64 -14.56
C GLU A 24 -20.86 -4.74 -15.45
N PHE A 25 -21.83 -5.50 -14.96
CA PHE A 25 -22.41 -6.63 -15.67
C PHE A 25 -23.04 -6.26 -17.03
N GLN A 26 -23.47 -5.01 -17.22
CA GLN A 26 -23.94 -4.51 -18.51
C GLN A 26 -22.87 -4.62 -19.61
N ILE A 27 -21.61 -4.40 -19.28
CA ILE A 27 -20.48 -4.55 -20.22
C ILE A 27 -20.33 -6.01 -20.61
N VAL A 28 -20.53 -6.92 -19.66
CA VAL A 28 -20.49 -8.36 -19.89
C VAL A 28 -21.58 -8.79 -20.85
N LEU A 29 -22.81 -8.29 -20.65
CA LEU A 29 -23.93 -8.56 -21.54
C LEU A 29 -23.69 -8.04 -22.96
N ALA A 30 -23.07 -6.87 -23.10
CA ALA A 30 -22.73 -6.31 -24.40
C ALA A 30 -21.71 -7.16 -25.19
N ASN A 31 -20.88 -7.92 -24.48
CA ASN A 31 -19.87 -8.82 -25.05
C ASN A 31 -20.35 -10.28 -25.16
N TYR A 32 -21.61 -10.56 -24.87
CA TYR A 32 -22.15 -11.90 -24.93
C TYR A 32 -22.11 -12.46 -26.36
N ASN A 33 -21.42 -13.59 -26.54
CA ASN A 33 -21.39 -14.31 -27.80
C ASN A 33 -22.69 -15.17 -27.95
N THR A 34 -23.57 -14.74 -28.82
CA THR A 34 -24.88 -15.40 -29.05
C THR A 34 -24.79 -16.80 -29.66
N THR A 35 -23.60 -17.28 -30.06
CA THR A 35 -23.38 -18.65 -30.52
C THR A 35 -23.42 -19.69 -29.39
N ALA A 36 -23.26 -19.25 -28.12
CA ALA A 36 -23.32 -20.12 -26.96
C ALA A 36 -24.65 -19.93 -26.20
N PRO A 37 -25.18 -20.97 -25.52
CA PRO A 37 -26.33 -20.82 -24.64
C PRO A 37 -26.08 -19.80 -23.54
N PHE A 38 -27.03 -18.87 -23.36
CA PHE A 38 -26.85 -17.77 -22.40
C PHE A 38 -26.59 -18.25 -20.96
N LYS A 39 -27.25 -19.32 -20.54
CA LYS A 39 -27.04 -19.92 -19.21
C LYS A 39 -25.60 -20.40 -19.02
N ASP A 40 -25.03 -21.05 -20.04
CA ASP A 40 -23.66 -21.56 -19.97
C ASP A 40 -22.63 -20.40 -19.96
N TYR A 41 -22.91 -19.35 -20.73
CA TYR A 41 -22.13 -18.12 -20.70
C TYR A 41 -22.11 -17.50 -19.29
N LEU A 42 -23.28 -17.34 -18.64
CA LEU A 42 -23.37 -16.79 -17.29
C LEU A 42 -22.64 -17.65 -16.25
N TRP A 43 -22.81 -18.98 -16.30
CA TRP A 43 -22.10 -19.89 -15.40
C TRP A 43 -20.59 -19.77 -15.52
N ARG A 44 -20.07 -19.78 -16.74
CA ARG A 44 -18.64 -19.62 -16.99
C ARG A 44 -18.13 -18.27 -16.50
N TYR A 45 -18.87 -17.20 -16.79
CA TYR A 45 -18.52 -15.86 -16.34
C TYR A 45 -18.38 -15.79 -14.82
N TRP A 46 -19.41 -16.21 -14.08
CA TRP A 46 -19.37 -16.11 -12.62
C TRP A 46 -18.33 -17.03 -11.96
N ILE A 47 -18.16 -18.26 -12.45
CA ILE A 47 -17.12 -19.17 -11.95
C ILE A 47 -15.75 -18.55 -12.16
N GLU A 48 -15.49 -18.01 -13.35
CA GLU A 48 -14.19 -17.40 -13.67
C GLU A 48 -13.94 -16.15 -12.83
N ASN A 49 -14.94 -15.29 -12.63
CA ASN A 49 -14.80 -14.10 -11.78
C ASN A 49 -14.54 -14.45 -10.32
N VAL A 50 -15.25 -15.40 -9.75
CA VAL A 50 -14.99 -15.87 -8.38
C VAL A 50 -13.57 -16.42 -8.28
N ARG A 51 -13.13 -17.22 -9.25
CA ARG A 51 -11.77 -17.76 -9.30
C ARG A 51 -10.73 -16.67 -9.40
N GLN A 52 -10.90 -15.70 -10.30
CA GLN A 52 -9.97 -14.59 -10.49
C GLN A 52 -9.92 -13.68 -9.26
N THR A 53 -11.07 -13.31 -8.74
CA THR A 53 -11.18 -12.49 -7.51
C THR A 53 -10.48 -13.16 -6.33
N PHE A 54 -10.61 -14.47 -6.18
CA PHE A 54 -9.90 -15.23 -5.15
C PHE A 54 -8.37 -15.19 -5.36
N LEU A 55 -7.90 -15.45 -6.58
CA LEU A 55 -6.47 -15.39 -6.91
C LEU A 55 -5.89 -13.98 -6.69
N VAL A 56 -6.58 -12.94 -7.15
CA VAL A 56 -6.18 -11.56 -6.94
C VAL A 56 -6.11 -11.26 -5.44
N SER A 57 -7.08 -11.67 -4.65
CA SER A 57 -7.05 -11.48 -3.19
C SER A 57 -5.86 -12.16 -2.51
N LEU A 58 -5.41 -13.32 -3.01
CA LEU A 58 -4.19 -13.98 -2.54
C LEU A 58 -2.92 -13.22 -2.94
N ILE A 59 -2.87 -12.71 -4.17
CA ILE A 59 -1.74 -11.90 -4.67
C ILE A 59 -1.54 -10.64 -3.83
N ILE A 60 -2.58 -10.13 -3.18
CA ILE A 60 -2.45 -8.99 -2.27
C ILE A 60 -1.85 -9.38 -0.94
N ILE A 61 -2.40 -10.42 -0.35
CA ILE A 61 -2.11 -10.75 1.04
C ILE A 61 -0.69 -11.26 1.24
N VAL A 62 -0.18 -12.06 0.29
CA VAL A 62 1.15 -12.64 0.40
C VAL A 62 2.24 -11.56 0.41
N PRO A 63 2.25 -10.59 -0.54
CA PRO A 63 3.18 -9.49 -0.48
C PRO A 63 2.97 -8.57 0.72
N ALA A 64 1.72 -8.32 1.13
CA ALA A 64 1.45 -7.48 2.29
C ALA A 64 2.06 -8.06 3.58
N LEU A 65 1.88 -9.37 3.81
CA LEU A 65 2.48 -10.08 4.94
C LEU A 65 4.00 -10.13 4.83
N ALA A 66 4.53 -10.49 3.66
CA ALA A 66 5.97 -10.53 3.42
C ALA A 66 6.60 -9.14 3.56
N GLY A 67 5.93 -8.10 3.08
CA GLY A 67 6.37 -6.71 3.20
C GLY A 67 6.41 -6.24 4.65
N GLU A 68 5.43 -6.62 5.45
CA GLU A 68 5.45 -6.33 6.89
C GLU A 68 6.67 -6.94 7.57
N LEU A 69 6.96 -8.21 7.29
CA LEU A 69 8.11 -8.92 7.85
C LEU A 69 9.45 -8.32 7.39
N LEU A 70 9.61 -8.14 6.09
CA LEU A 70 10.84 -7.61 5.50
C LEU A 70 11.15 -6.17 5.96
N ARG A 71 10.12 -5.35 6.11
CA ARG A 71 10.28 -3.97 6.55
C ARG A 71 10.95 -3.87 7.92
N TYR A 72 10.63 -4.76 8.85
CA TYR A 72 11.29 -4.83 10.15
C TYR A 72 12.76 -5.18 10.02
N GLU A 73 13.07 -6.14 9.15
CA GLU A 73 14.45 -6.58 8.94
C GLU A 73 15.31 -5.49 8.32
N VAL A 74 14.81 -4.76 7.30
CA VAL A 74 15.61 -3.84 6.51
C VAL A 74 15.57 -2.38 6.98
N PHE A 75 14.59 -2.02 7.83
CA PHE A 75 14.43 -0.67 8.40
C PHE A 75 14.30 -0.71 9.94
N PRO A 76 15.27 -1.28 10.65
CA PRO A 76 15.17 -1.53 12.10
C PRO A 76 15.09 -0.26 12.94
N GLN A 77 15.59 0.88 12.42
CA GLN A 77 15.60 2.17 13.13
C GLN A 77 14.20 2.80 13.24
N LYS A 78 13.23 2.36 12.45
CA LYS A 78 11.84 2.77 12.60
C LYS A 78 11.18 1.78 13.56
N LYS A 79 11.12 2.09 14.86
CA LYS A 79 10.26 1.38 15.81
C LYS A 79 8.83 1.39 15.26
N GLN A 80 8.39 0.29 14.72
CA GLN A 80 7.12 0.23 14.02
C GLN A 80 6.26 -0.86 14.63
N SER A 81 5.05 -0.50 15.01
CA SER A 81 3.98 -1.45 15.29
C SER A 81 3.71 -2.29 14.04
N SER A 82 3.13 -3.48 14.21
CA SER A 82 2.63 -4.22 13.06
C SER A 82 1.68 -3.32 12.24
N PHE A 83 1.65 -3.48 10.92
CA PHE A 83 0.78 -2.68 10.06
C PHE A 83 -0.68 -2.74 10.53
N ALA A 84 -1.15 -3.93 10.88
CA ALA A 84 -2.48 -4.13 11.45
C ALA A 84 -2.70 -3.31 12.73
N PHE A 85 -1.72 -3.31 13.63
CA PHE A 85 -1.81 -2.54 14.88
C PHE A 85 -1.69 -1.04 14.62
N TYR A 86 -0.80 -0.63 13.73
CA TYR A 86 -0.64 0.77 13.31
C TYR A 86 -1.96 1.32 12.78
N ILE A 87 -2.59 0.64 11.82
CA ILE A 87 -3.89 1.06 11.28
C ILE A 87 -4.94 1.12 12.40
N HIS A 88 -5.05 0.06 13.22
CA HIS A 88 -6.05 0.03 14.29
C HIS A 88 -5.85 1.13 15.35
N SER A 89 -4.61 1.41 15.75
CA SER A 89 -4.32 2.40 16.79
C SER A 89 -4.40 3.83 16.29
N THR A 90 -4.07 4.07 15.02
CA THR A 90 -4.07 5.43 14.43
C THR A 90 -5.39 5.82 13.79
N PHE A 91 -6.27 4.86 13.51
CA PHE A 91 -7.47 5.00 12.68
C PHE A 91 -8.40 6.17 13.07
N LEU A 92 -8.48 6.50 14.35
CA LEU A 92 -9.30 7.59 14.90
C LEU A 92 -8.44 8.66 15.60
N SER A 93 -7.19 8.83 15.19
CA SER A 93 -6.26 9.80 15.76
C SER A 93 -6.16 11.07 14.90
N LYS A 94 -5.72 12.18 15.50
CA LYS A 94 -5.35 13.38 14.73
C LYS A 94 -4.20 13.13 13.76
N ASP A 95 -3.35 12.15 14.03
CA ASP A 95 -2.23 11.86 13.15
C ASP A 95 -2.70 11.25 11.83
N VAL A 96 -3.68 10.32 11.85
CA VAL A 96 -4.27 9.83 10.61
C VAL A 96 -4.99 10.94 9.85
N ALA A 97 -5.68 11.84 10.55
CA ALA A 97 -6.33 12.98 9.89
C ALA A 97 -5.31 13.87 9.13
N ARG A 98 -4.16 14.18 9.75
CA ARG A 98 -3.07 14.93 9.09
C ARG A 98 -2.50 14.18 7.88
N LEU A 99 -2.31 12.87 8.01
CA LEU A 99 -1.80 12.04 6.91
C LEU A 99 -2.79 11.93 5.74
N ILE A 100 -4.10 11.90 6.02
CA ILE A 100 -5.14 11.97 4.99
C ILE A 100 -5.10 13.32 4.27
N VAL A 101 -5.03 14.44 5.02
CA VAL A 101 -4.89 15.78 4.42
C VAL A 101 -3.63 15.87 3.56
N LEU A 102 -2.51 15.29 4.02
CA LEU A 102 -1.30 15.20 3.20
C LEU A 102 -1.56 14.43 1.87
N GLY A 103 -2.35 13.35 1.90
CA GLY A 103 -2.76 12.63 0.69
C GLY A 103 -3.52 13.51 -0.30
N TYR A 104 -4.39 14.41 0.20
CA TYR A 104 -5.05 15.40 -0.65
C TYR A 104 -4.09 16.43 -1.24
N LEU A 105 -3.04 16.81 -0.53
CA LEU A 105 -2.00 17.70 -1.07
C LEU A 105 -1.11 17.00 -2.10
N ILE A 106 -0.90 15.71 -1.95
CA ILE A 106 -0.15 14.87 -2.91
C ILE A 106 -0.91 14.71 -4.22
N PHE A 107 -2.22 14.55 -4.17
CA PHE A 107 -3.06 14.32 -5.34
C PHE A 107 -2.89 15.36 -6.47
N PRO A 108 -3.00 16.68 -6.25
CA PRO A 108 -2.75 17.66 -7.30
C PRO A 108 -1.30 17.67 -7.79
N ILE A 109 -0.33 17.31 -6.94
CA ILE A 109 1.06 17.17 -7.37
C ILE A 109 1.20 16.01 -8.36
N LEU A 110 0.53 14.88 -8.09
CA LEU A 110 0.49 13.74 -9.03
C LEU A 110 -0.12 14.13 -10.37
N LEU A 111 -1.25 14.87 -10.37
CA LEU A 111 -1.88 15.38 -11.60
C LEU A 111 -0.95 16.33 -12.34
N GLY A 112 -0.32 17.26 -11.64
CA GLY A 112 0.62 18.21 -12.24
C GLY A 112 1.84 17.52 -12.85
N LEU A 113 2.44 16.57 -12.12
CA LEU A 113 3.58 15.78 -12.60
C LEU A 113 3.20 14.97 -13.84
N GLN A 114 2.06 14.31 -13.83
CA GLN A 114 1.56 13.55 -14.98
C GLN A 114 1.32 14.47 -16.18
N THR A 115 0.61 15.57 -15.99
CA THR A 115 0.33 16.54 -17.07
C THR A 115 1.61 17.09 -17.66
N TRP A 116 2.59 17.41 -16.83
CA TRP A 116 3.89 17.90 -17.26
C TRP A 116 4.65 16.87 -18.10
N LEU A 117 4.69 15.61 -17.64
CA LEU A 117 5.33 14.52 -18.40
C LEU A 117 4.65 14.28 -19.76
N TYR A 118 3.31 14.27 -19.78
CA TYR A 118 2.57 14.14 -21.04
C TYR A 118 2.80 15.32 -21.97
N SER A 119 2.85 16.55 -21.47
CA SER A 119 3.15 17.73 -22.31
C SER A 119 4.51 17.62 -22.97
N ILE A 120 5.52 17.11 -22.26
CA ILE A 120 6.84 16.82 -22.84
C ILE A 120 6.74 15.68 -23.87
N GLY A 121 6.06 14.59 -23.51
CA GLY A 121 5.90 13.42 -24.37
C GLY A 121 5.18 13.74 -25.67
N GLU A 122 4.08 14.46 -25.61
CA GLU A 122 3.30 14.88 -26.80
C GLU A 122 4.12 15.82 -27.69
N ARG A 123 4.80 16.79 -27.08
CA ARG A 123 5.56 17.81 -27.84
C ARG A 123 6.83 17.29 -28.50
N TYR A 124 7.57 16.39 -27.85
CA TYR A 124 8.92 16.01 -28.27
C TYR A 124 9.08 14.55 -28.67
N LEU A 125 8.15 13.68 -28.23
CA LEU A 125 8.27 12.23 -28.40
C LEU A 125 7.12 11.62 -29.20
N GLY A 126 6.16 12.44 -29.67
CA GLY A 126 5.01 11.97 -30.45
C GLY A 126 4.05 11.08 -29.64
N VAL A 127 3.98 11.30 -28.32
CA VAL A 127 3.09 10.53 -27.45
C VAL A 127 1.64 10.88 -27.75
N TRP A 128 0.80 9.85 -27.79
CA TRP A 128 -0.66 10.01 -27.87
C TRP A 128 -1.38 8.97 -27.02
N LYS A 129 -2.62 9.27 -26.65
CA LYS A 129 -3.45 8.47 -25.71
C LYS A 129 -4.76 8.11 -26.37
N GLU A 130 -5.23 6.91 -26.09
CA GLU A 130 -6.58 6.48 -26.39
C GLU A 130 -7.44 6.55 -25.10
N PHE A 131 -8.66 7.05 -25.22
CA PHE A 131 -9.56 7.25 -24.08
C PHE A 131 -10.77 6.31 -24.07
N SER A 132 -10.78 5.24 -24.86
CA SER A 132 -11.89 4.27 -24.92
C SER A 132 -12.22 3.66 -23.55
N TRP A 133 -11.21 3.49 -22.69
CA TRP A 133 -11.38 2.96 -21.34
C TRP A 133 -12.27 3.84 -20.45
N ALA A 134 -12.35 5.14 -20.69
CA ALA A 134 -13.20 6.05 -19.92
C ALA A 134 -14.71 5.77 -20.11
N ASN A 135 -15.07 5.08 -21.19
CA ASN A 135 -16.45 4.75 -21.48
C ASN A 135 -16.98 3.59 -20.61
N ASN A 136 -16.12 2.73 -20.10
CA ASN A 136 -16.53 1.55 -19.34
C ASN A 136 -17.33 1.92 -18.08
N MET A 137 -16.90 2.96 -17.36
CA MET A 137 -17.58 3.41 -16.16
C MET A 137 -18.98 3.98 -16.46
N SER A 138 -19.19 4.57 -17.64
CA SER A 138 -20.49 5.16 -18.01
C SER A 138 -21.57 4.11 -18.25
N THR A 139 -21.21 2.86 -18.45
CA THR A 139 -22.13 1.73 -18.64
C THR A 139 -22.42 0.93 -17.37
N ALA A 140 -21.73 1.25 -16.26
CA ALA A 140 -21.98 0.63 -14.97
C ALA A 140 -23.34 1.03 -14.39
N TYR A 141 -23.98 0.15 -13.61
CA TYR A 141 -25.23 0.47 -12.91
C TYR A 141 -25.09 1.68 -11.99
N TRP A 142 -23.99 1.71 -11.23
CA TRP A 142 -23.63 2.80 -10.32
C TRP A 142 -22.19 3.25 -10.56
N PRO A 143 -21.97 4.28 -11.39
CA PRO A 143 -20.63 4.76 -11.73
C PRO A 143 -19.76 5.11 -10.52
N PHE A 144 -20.36 5.70 -9.47
CA PHE A 144 -19.66 6.05 -8.25
C PHE A 144 -19.11 4.83 -7.51
N LEU A 145 -19.78 3.67 -7.60
CA LEU A 145 -19.31 2.43 -6.98
C LEU A 145 -18.09 1.88 -7.72
N SER A 146 -18.11 1.88 -9.05
CA SER A 146 -16.93 1.51 -9.85
C SER A 146 -15.75 2.45 -9.54
N ALA A 147 -15.98 3.78 -9.50
CA ALA A 147 -14.95 4.75 -9.16
C ALA A 147 -14.32 4.46 -7.79
N PHE A 148 -15.15 4.21 -6.78
CA PHE A 148 -14.68 3.88 -5.43
C PHE A 148 -13.86 2.59 -5.42
N ILE A 149 -14.37 1.51 -6.02
CA ILE A 149 -13.71 0.20 -6.00
C ILE A 149 -12.39 0.23 -6.76
N ILE A 150 -12.34 0.87 -7.93
CA ILE A 150 -11.11 1.03 -8.71
C ILE A 150 -10.08 1.82 -7.89
N GLY A 151 -10.47 2.96 -7.32
CA GLY A 151 -9.58 3.77 -6.50
C GLY A 151 -9.08 3.03 -5.26
N PHE A 152 -9.97 2.31 -4.57
CA PHE A 152 -9.63 1.53 -3.38
C PHE A 152 -8.69 0.37 -3.71
N ASN A 153 -9.02 -0.42 -4.73
CA ASN A 153 -8.20 -1.55 -5.14
C ASN A 153 -6.81 -1.09 -5.58
N ALA A 154 -6.72 -0.17 -6.55
CA ALA A 154 -5.43 0.31 -7.04
C ALA A 154 -4.59 0.92 -5.89
N GLY A 155 -5.18 1.81 -5.09
CA GLY A 155 -4.49 2.41 -3.94
C GLY A 155 -3.98 1.35 -2.95
N LEU A 156 -4.85 0.44 -2.51
CA LEU A 156 -4.48 -0.53 -1.49
C LEU A 156 -3.49 -1.56 -2.02
N PHE A 157 -3.77 -2.17 -3.18
CA PHE A 157 -2.95 -3.24 -3.75
C PHE A 157 -1.56 -2.78 -4.11
N GLU A 158 -1.50 -1.72 -4.90
CA GLU A 158 -0.25 -1.29 -5.47
C GLU A 158 0.65 -0.68 -4.40
N GLU A 159 0.10 0.04 -3.41
CA GLU A 159 0.90 0.57 -2.32
C GLU A 159 1.41 -0.54 -1.39
N LEU A 160 0.61 -1.56 -1.09
CA LEU A 160 1.06 -2.71 -0.31
C LEU A 160 2.12 -3.52 -1.07
N PHE A 161 1.92 -3.75 -2.37
CA PHE A 161 2.84 -4.53 -3.19
C PHE A 161 4.13 -3.77 -3.48
N PHE A 162 4.05 -2.58 -4.08
CA PHE A 162 5.24 -1.88 -4.57
C PHE A 162 5.96 -1.08 -3.48
N ARG A 163 5.24 -0.47 -2.54
CA ARG A 163 5.85 0.36 -1.50
C ARG A 163 6.18 -0.45 -0.26
N MET A 164 5.23 -1.15 0.33
CA MET A 164 5.50 -1.89 1.58
C MET A 164 6.38 -3.12 1.34
N PHE A 165 6.01 -3.99 0.41
CA PHE A 165 6.78 -5.19 0.08
C PHE A 165 7.96 -4.87 -0.83
N GLY A 166 7.73 -4.24 -1.97
CA GLY A 166 8.71 -4.08 -3.04
C GLY A 166 9.94 -3.29 -2.61
N LEU A 167 9.76 -2.13 -1.92
CA LEU A 167 10.92 -1.36 -1.44
C LEU A 167 11.68 -2.11 -0.36
N SER A 168 11.00 -2.86 0.51
CA SER A 168 11.67 -3.66 1.54
C SER A 168 12.44 -4.82 0.92
N TRP A 169 11.84 -5.53 -0.03
CA TRP A 169 12.46 -6.61 -0.79
C TRP A 169 13.64 -6.11 -1.63
N GLY A 170 13.45 -5.02 -2.37
CA GLY A 170 14.51 -4.39 -3.15
C GLY A 170 15.68 -3.95 -2.30
N LYS A 171 15.43 -3.33 -1.13
CA LYS A 171 16.49 -2.95 -0.19
C LYS A 171 17.24 -4.16 0.35
N LYS A 172 16.56 -5.27 0.62
CA LYS A 172 17.20 -6.52 1.07
C LYS A 172 18.15 -7.06 0.01
N ILE A 173 17.73 -7.07 -1.26
CA ILE A 173 18.54 -7.57 -2.38
C ILE A 173 19.68 -6.62 -2.72
N PHE A 174 19.37 -5.37 -3.00
CA PHE A 174 20.36 -4.39 -3.49
C PHE A 174 21.20 -3.77 -2.38
N ARG A 175 20.83 -3.98 -1.11
CA ARG A 175 21.45 -3.36 0.07
C ARG A 175 21.53 -1.81 0.01
N ASN A 176 20.84 -1.22 -0.94
CA ASN A 176 20.79 0.23 -1.18
C ASN A 176 19.34 0.67 -1.39
N THR A 177 18.90 1.66 -0.60
CA THR A 177 17.53 2.18 -0.65
C THR A 177 17.25 2.94 -1.95
N VAL A 178 18.22 3.69 -2.48
CA VAL A 178 18.04 4.47 -3.72
C VAL A 178 17.85 3.54 -4.91
N VAL A 179 18.70 2.50 -5.01
CA VAL A 179 18.57 1.49 -6.07
C VAL A 179 17.22 0.77 -5.97
N ALA A 180 16.80 0.39 -4.76
CA ALA A 180 15.50 -0.23 -4.54
C ALA A 180 14.33 0.67 -4.99
N VAL A 181 14.40 1.96 -4.66
CA VAL A 181 13.38 2.96 -5.07
C VAL A 181 13.34 3.06 -6.60
N ILE A 182 14.46 3.25 -7.26
CA ILE A 182 14.51 3.36 -8.72
C ILE A 182 13.97 2.09 -9.37
N PHE A 183 14.48 0.93 -8.98
CA PHE A 183 14.09 -0.35 -9.56
C PHE A 183 12.58 -0.59 -9.39
N MET A 184 12.05 -0.48 -8.18
CA MET A 184 10.64 -0.78 -7.91
C MET A 184 9.69 0.25 -8.51
N SER A 185 10.11 1.51 -8.63
CA SER A 185 9.31 2.55 -9.28
C SER A 185 9.16 2.30 -10.77
N PHE A 186 10.23 1.97 -11.47
CA PHE A 186 10.18 1.65 -12.90
C PHE A 186 9.58 0.26 -13.16
N PHE A 187 9.78 -0.71 -12.28
CA PHE A 187 9.08 -1.99 -12.37
C PHE A 187 7.55 -1.79 -12.30
N TRP A 188 7.07 -0.97 -11.36
CA TRP A 188 5.68 -0.56 -11.30
C TRP A 188 5.24 0.21 -12.56
N GLY A 189 6.06 1.14 -13.03
CA GLY A 189 5.81 1.90 -14.24
C GLY A 189 5.61 1.01 -15.46
N PHE A 190 6.55 0.11 -15.72
CA PHE A 190 6.48 -0.79 -16.88
C PHE A 190 5.37 -1.85 -16.77
N ALA A 191 4.93 -2.20 -15.56
CA ALA A 191 3.72 -3.01 -15.38
C ALA A 191 2.45 -2.32 -15.92
N HIS A 192 2.49 -0.98 -16.10
CA HIS A 192 1.39 -0.19 -16.67
C HIS A 192 1.50 0.01 -18.19
N SER A 193 2.52 -0.53 -18.86
CA SER A 193 2.71 -0.34 -20.31
C SER A 193 1.59 -0.94 -21.16
N GLY A 194 0.74 -1.80 -20.60
CA GLY A 194 -0.47 -2.32 -21.28
C GLY A 194 -1.62 -1.33 -21.40
N HIS A 195 -1.57 -0.15 -20.75
CA HIS A 195 -2.56 0.90 -20.94
C HIS A 195 -2.37 1.59 -22.29
N PRO A 196 -3.45 2.06 -22.95
CA PRO A 196 -3.41 2.57 -24.31
C PRO A 196 -2.78 3.98 -24.40
N VAL A 197 -1.47 4.03 -24.16
CA VAL A 197 -0.60 5.20 -24.32
C VAL A 197 0.54 4.79 -25.25
N TYR A 198 0.77 5.55 -26.30
CA TYR A 198 1.74 5.20 -27.35
C TYR A 198 2.78 6.31 -27.52
N PRO A 199 4.06 5.93 -27.68
CA PRO A 199 4.59 4.56 -27.65
C PRO A 199 4.49 3.96 -26.24
N MET A 200 4.26 2.64 -26.14
CA MET A 200 3.96 1.96 -24.84
C MET A 200 5.05 2.15 -23.78
N TRP A 201 6.33 2.27 -24.18
CA TRP A 201 7.42 2.50 -23.24
C TRP A 201 7.29 3.82 -22.48
N PHE A 202 6.65 4.85 -23.10
CA PHE A 202 6.45 6.13 -22.45
C PHE A 202 5.59 6.01 -21.18
N ARG A 203 4.55 5.18 -21.24
CA ARG A 203 3.72 4.89 -20.05
C ARG A 203 4.55 4.32 -18.90
N GLY A 204 5.50 3.42 -19.23
CA GLY A 204 6.42 2.88 -18.22
C GLY A 204 7.29 3.95 -17.56
N ILE A 205 7.82 4.87 -18.34
CA ILE A 205 8.64 5.98 -17.85
C ILE A 205 7.79 6.96 -17.02
N GLU A 206 6.65 7.39 -17.53
CA GLU A 206 5.76 8.36 -16.88
C GLU A 206 5.30 7.84 -15.50
N VAL A 207 4.74 6.64 -15.44
CA VAL A 207 4.30 6.02 -14.19
C VAL A 207 5.50 5.71 -13.29
N GLY A 208 6.65 5.35 -13.85
CA GLY A 208 7.90 5.17 -13.09
C GLY A 208 8.35 6.44 -12.37
N CYS A 209 8.28 7.60 -13.03
CA CYS A 209 8.57 8.90 -12.41
C CYS A 209 7.59 9.23 -11.28
N ILE A 210 6.29 8.98 -11.48
CA ILE A 210 5.29 9.06 -10.42
C ILE A 210 5.64 8.10 -9.28
N GLY A 211 6.11 6.90 -9.60
CA GLY A 211 6.55 5.89 -8.65
C GLY A 211 7.72 6.35 -7.76
N LEU A 212 8.68 7.07 -8.32
CA LEU A 212 9.78 7.68 -7.55
C LEU A 212 9.25 8.66 -6.51
N PHE A 213 8.34 9.55 -6.90
CA PHE A 213 7.73 10.51 -6.00
C PHE A 213 6.92 9.81 -4.90
N MET A 214 6.07 8.84 -5.26
CA MET A 214 5.27 8.07 -4.29
C MET A 214 6.15 7.27 -3.33
N SER A 215 7.26 6.71 -3.81
CA SER A 215 8.23 5.99 -2.97
C SER A 215 8.91 6.93 -1.96
N PHE A 216 9.24 8.17 -2.37
CA PHE A 216 9.75 9.20 -1.45
C PHE A 216 8.73 9.54 -0.37
N ILE A 217 7.46 9.76 -0.74
CA ILE A 217 6.38 10.03 0.22
C ILE A 217 6.21 8.86 1.20
N TYR A 218 6.20 7.63 0.70
CA TYR A 218 6.11 6.44 1.54
C TYR A 218 7.25 6.35 2.56
N LEU A 219 8.49 6.54 2.12
CA LEU A 219 9.66 6.48 3.00
C LEU A 219 9.67 7.58 4.05
N LYS A 220 9.14 8.75 3.75
CA LYS A 220 9.12 9.91 4.66
C LYS A 220 7.92 9.91 5.60
N PHE A 221 6.71 9.66 5.09
CA PHE A 221 5.45 9.87 5.81
C PHE A 221 4.67 8.57 6.04
N GLY A 222 5.11 7.44 5.48
CA GLY A 222 4.43 6.17 5.59
C GLY A 222 3.35 5.97 4.52
N ILE A 223 2.57 4.90 4.71
CA ILE A 223 1.67 4.40 3.66
C ILE A 223 0.35 5.17 3.53
N ILE A 224 -0.15 5.81 4.60
CA ILE A 224 -1.49 6.46 4.58
C ILE A 224 -1.59 7.55 3.50
N PRO A 225 -0.66 8.53 3.42
CA PRO A 225 -0.76 9.57 2.40
C PRO A 225 -0.59 9.04 0.98
N THR A 226 0.18 7.96 0.78
CA THR A 226 0.30 7.33 -0.54
C THR A 226 -0.99 6.61 -0.94
N LEU A 227 -1.62 5.87 -0.01
CA LEU A 227 -2.92 5.25 -0.22
C LEU A 227 -3.99 6.28 -0.61
N VAL A 228 -4.08 7.39 0.13
CA VAL A 228 -5.08 8.43 -0.12
C VAL A 228 -4.81 9.16 -1.43
N GLY A 229 -3.56 9.58 -1.67
CA GLY A 229 -3.20 10.27 -2.93
C GLY A 229 -3.45 9.39 -4.16
N HIS A 230 -3.11 8.11 -4.08
CA HIS A 230 -3.32 7.13 -5.14
C HIS A 230 -4.82 6.84 -5.35
N PHE A 231 -5.59 6.65 -4.27
CA PHE A 231 -7.03 6.51 -4.34
C PHE A 231 -7.68 7.68 -5.08
N LEU A 232 -7.38 8.92 -4.66
CA LEU A 232 -7.92 10.13 -5.28
C LEU A 232 -7.54 10.24 -6.75
N PHE A 233 -6.29 9.93 -7.08
CA PHE A 233 -5.79 9.96 -8.44
C PHE A 233 -6.55 8.99 -9.37
N ASN A 234 -6.77 7.76 -8.92
CA ASN A 234 -7.52 6.78 -9.70
C ASN A 234 -9.02 7.11 -9.79
N VAL A 235 -9.65 7.54 -8.68
CA VAL A 235 -11.04 7.99 -8.72
C VAL A 235 -11.21 9.14 -9.70
N PHE A 236 -10.33 10.13 -9.67
CA PHE A 236 -10.38 11.30 -10.55
C PHE A 236 -10.31 10.90 -12.02
N TRP A 237 -9.30 10.13 -12.42
CA TRP A 237 -9.12 9.75 -13.82
C TRP A 237 -10.24 8.85 -14.33
N ASN A 238 -10.64 7.85 -13.54
CA ASN A 238 -11.74 6.97 -13.95
C ASN A 238 -13.10 7.68 -13.99
N SER A 239 -13.25 8.79 -13.28
CA SER A 239 -14.47 9.59 -13.26
C SER A 239 -14.41 10.84 -14.14
N ALA A 240 -13.34 11.05 -14.91
CA ALA A 240 -13.14 12.28 -15.68
C ALA A 240 -14.31 12.61 -16.61
N GLY A 241 -14.94 11.59 -17.22
CA GLY A 241 -16.12 11.77 -18.04
C GLY A 241 -17.32 12.36 -17.29
N PHE A 242 -17.49 12.03 -16.00
CA PHE A 242 -18.54 12.59 -15.15
C PHE A 242 -18.17 13.96 -14.55
N LEU A 243 -16.89 14.20 -14.31
CA LEU A 243 -16.40 15.46 -13.73
C LEU A 243 -16.41 16.61 -14.74
N PHE A 244 -16.07 16.32 -16.00
CA PHE A 244 -15.89 17.33 -17.05
C PHE A 244 -16.89 17.23 -18.20
N GLY A 245 -17.62 16.12 -18.30
CA GLY A 245 -18.63 15.90 -19.33
C GLY A 245 -19.98 16.49 -18.96
N LYS A 246 -20.90 16.46 -19.93
CA LYS A 246 -22.33 16.75 -19.67
C LYS A 246 -22.97 15.54 -19.01
N THR A 247 -23.13 15.57 -17.70
CA THR A 247 -23.71 14.46 -16.92
C THR A 247 -24.85 14.95 -16.04
N GLN A 248 -25.67 14.05 -15.55
CA GLN A 248 -26.71 14.36 -14.57
C GLN A 248 -26.05 14.73 -13.23
N LEU A 249 -26.63 15.72 -12.56
CA LEU A 249 -26.13 16.25 -11.28
C LEU A 249 -25.92 15.16 -10.23
N ILE A 250 -26.78 14.13 -10.20
CA ILE A 250 -26.68 13.03 -9.23
C ILE A 250 -25.39 12.24 -9.41
N TYR A 251 -24.94 11.98 -10.63
CA TYR A 251 -23.66 11.27 -10.87
C TYR A 251 -22.47 12.14 -10.47
N LEU A 252 -22.50 13.42 -10.83
CA LEU A 252 -21.46 14.35 -10.41
C LEU A 252 -21.34 14.43 -8.89
N LEU A 253 -22.46 14.63 -8.18
CA LEU A 253 -22.46 14.68 -6.71
C LEU A 253 -22.01 13.36 -6.08
N SER A 254 -22.39 12.23 -6.66
CA SER A 254 -21.95 10.92 -6.17
C SER A 254 -20.44 10.74 -6.29
N ILE A 255 -19.83 11.14 -7.41
CA ILE A 255 -18.37 11.11 -7.61
C ILE A 255 -17.65 12.07 -6.66
N LEU A 256 -18.17 13.29 -6.51
CA LEU A 256 -17.61 14.25 -5.53
C LEU A 256 -17.71 13.71 -4.10
N GLY A 257 -18.80 12.99 -3.79
CA GLY A 257 -18.95 12.26 -2.52
C GLY A 257 -17.86 11.21 -2.32
N VAL A 258 -17.57 10.40 -3.34
CA VAL A 258 -16.46 9.41 -3.29
C VAL A 258 -15.12 10.09 -3.07
N LEU A 259 -14.83 11.17 -3.80
CA LEU A 259 -13.61 11.94 -3.61
C LEU A 259 -13.52 12.56 -2.21
N ALA A 260 -14.64 12.90 -1.57
CA ALA A 260 -14.69 13.47 -0.23
C ALA A 260 -14.61 12.43 0.91
N LEU A 261 -14.81 11.13 0.64
CA LEU A 261 -14.83 10.08 1.67
C LEU A 261 -13.62 10.10 2.62
N PRO A 262 -12.36 10.20 2.14
CA PRO A 262 -11.23 10.27 3.05
C PRO A 262 -11.24 11.53 3.94
N LEU A 263 -11.76 12.67 3.46
CA LEU A 263 -11.90 13.89 4.29
C LEU A 263 -12.95 13.73 5.39
N PHE A 264 -14.07 13.08 5.11
CA PHE A 264 -15.05 12.74 6.15
C PHE A 264 -14.40 11.88 7.23
N TRP A 265 -13.60 10.91 6.82
CA TRP A 265 -12.84 10.11 7.76
C TRP A 265 -11.84 10.93 8.58
N ALA A 266 -11.10 11.82 7.92
CA ALA A 266 -10.17 12.73 8.58
C ALA A 266 -10.88 13.62 9.62
N LEU A 267 -12.06 14.12 9.28
CA LEU A 267 -12.88 14.92 10.20
C LEU A 267 -13.30 14.11 11.44
N ILE A 268 -13.81 12.90 11.24
CA ILE A 268 -14.18 11.99 12.34
C ILE A 268 -12.97 11.70 13.23
N ALA A 269 -11.83 11.35 12.61
CA ALA A 269 -10.60 11.04 13.34
C ALA A 269 -10.07 12.27 14.11
N PHE A 270 -10.15 13.46 13.51
CA PHE A 270 -9.76 14.72 14.16
C PHE A 270 -10.64 15.04 15.37
N LEU A 271 -11.95 14.86 15.25
CA LEU A 271 -12.91 15.10 16.33
C LEU A 271 -12.78 14.07 17.46
N MET A 272 -12.61 12.79 17.11
CA MET A 272 -12.45 11.72 18.10
C MET A 272 -11.10 11.76 18.81
N ASN A 273 -10.05 12.15 18.14
CA ASN A 273 -8.69 12.37 18.67
C ASN A 273 -8.21 11.26 19.64
N LYS A 274 -8.42 10.00 19.26
CA LYS A 274 -7.94 8.88 20.10
C LYS A 274 -6.40 8.91 20.17
N LYS A 275 -5.88 8.75 21.38
CA LYS A 275 -4.42 8.67 21.58
C LYS A 275 -3.87 7.43 20.88
N VAL A 276 -2.82 7.61 20.10
CA VAL A 276 -2.09 6.50 19.47
C VAL A 276 -1.31 5.79 20.57
N VAL A 277 -1.54 4.49 20.70
CA VAL A 277 -0.76 3.63 21.61
C VAL A 277 0.31 2.95 20.76
N GLU A 278 1.56 3.33 20.93
CA GLU A 278 2.67 2.63 20.29
C GLU A 278 2.89 1.29 21.02
N LYS A 279 2.72 0.20 20.32
CA LYS A 279 3.05 -1.12 20.80
C LYS A 279 4.10 -1.71 19.87
N PRO A 280 5.37 -1.79 20.30
CA PRO A 280 6.40 -2.41 19.50
C PRO A 280 5.99 -3.85 19.16
N MET A 281 6.28 -4.27 17.95
CA MET A 281 5.99 -5.64 17.50
C MET A 281 6.91 -6.58 18.24
N THR A 282 6.35 -7.35 19.18
CA THR A 282 7.08 -8.43 19.83
C THR A 282 6.98 -9.69 18.96
N TRP A 283 8.05 -10.04 18.29
CA TRP A 283 8.16 -11.31 17.59
C TRP A 283 8.17 -12.45 18.61
N LYS A 284 7.35 -13.49 18.37
CA LYS A 284 7.57 -14.76 19.03
C LYS A 284 8.82 -15.35 18.39
N LEU A 285 9.89 -15.40 19.14
CA LEU A 285 11.11 -16.05 18.73
C LEU A 285 10.82 -17.51 18.37
N ASN A 286 11.36 -17.98 17.26
CA ASN A 286 11.31 -19.40 16.90
C ASN A 286 12.18 -20.22 17.88
N LYS A 287 12.11 -21.56 17.83
CA LYS A 287 12.83 -22.42 18.78
C LYS A 287 14.34 -22.18 18.76
N ALA A 288 14.95 -21.97 17.60
CA ALA A 288 16.37 -21.68 17.47
C ALA A 288 16.73 -20.31 18.09
N GLN A 289 15.92 -19.29 17.81
CA GLN A 289 16.07 -17.96 18.41
C GLN A 289 15.86 -17.98 19.93
N GLN A 290 14.93 -18.80 20.45
CA GLN A 290 14.74 -18.97 21.90
C GLN A 290 15.95 -19.62 22.55
N TYR A 291 16.55 -20.63 21.90
CA TYR A 291 17.78 -21.25 22.36
C TYR A 291 18.94 -20.24 22.35
N ASN A 292 19.11 -19.53 21.27
CA ASN A 292 20.12 -18.48 21.14
C ASN A 292 19.91 -17.35 22.17
N LEU A 293 18.65 -16.96 22.45
CA LEU A 293 18.32 -16.01 23.49
C LEU A 293 18.83 -16.46 24.85
N HIS A 294 18.56 -17.71 25.22
CA HIS A 294 19.00 -18.25 26.50
C HIS A 294 20.53 -18.25 26.64
N ILE A 295 21.23 -18.62 25.57
CA ILE A 295 22.71 -18.57 25.54
C ILE A 295 23.21 -17.14 25.74
N LEU A 296 22.66 -16.20 24.97
CA LEU A 296 23.10 -14.80 25.02
C LEU A 296 22.77 -14.14 26.36
N GLU A 297 21.58 -14.41 26.93
CA GLU A 297 21.21 -13.93 28.28
C GLU A 297 22.18 -14.46 29.34
N SER A 298 22.51 -15.74 29.28
CA SER A 298 23.47 -16.35 30.21
C SER A 298 24.84 -15.72 30.09
N TYR A 299 25.31 -15.50 28.87
CA TYR A 299 26.58 -14.82 28.60
C TYR A 299 26.60 -13.38 29.13
N LEU A 300 25.56 -12.59 28.85
CA LEU A 300 25.47 -11.19 29.31
C LEU A 300 25.37 -11.08 30.83
N ARG A 301 24.72 -12.03 31.50
CA ARG A 301 24.67 -12.08 32.97
C ARG A 301 26.03 -12.33 33.62
N LEU A 302 26.88 -13.10 32.95
CA LEU A 302 28.24 -13.38 33.41
C LEU A 302 29.22 -12.20 33.16
N HIS A 303 28.83 -11.27 32.28
CA HIS A 303 29.66 -10.15 31.85
C HIS A 303 28.93 -8.81 32.01
N PRO A 304 28.54 -8.41 33.23
CA PRO A 304 27.82 -7.17 33.47
C PRO A 304 28.61 -5.91 33.08
N GLU A 305 29.95 -6.01 33.05
CA GLU A 305 30.87 -4.95 32.63
C GLU A 305 30.62 -4.43 31.21
N TYR A 306 29.94 -5.16 30.38
CA TYR A 306 29.60 -4.67 29.02
C TYR A 306 28.75 -3.41 29.01
N LEU A 307 27.95 -3.15 30.07
CA LEU A 307 27.17 -1.92 30.17
C LEU A 307 27.88 -0.79 30.85
N ASP A 308 28.91 -1.06 31.64
CA ASP A 308 29.66 -0.01 32.32
C ASP A 308 30.45 0.88 31.35
N GLN A 309 30.76 0.36 30.17
CA GLN A 309 31.56 1.02 29.13
C GLN A 309 30.73 1.37 27.85
N ARG A 310 29.48 0.93 27.72
CA ARG A 310 28.71 1.03 26.49
C ARG A 310 27.26 1.31 26.76
N THR A 311 26.62 2.06 25.87
CA THR A 311 25.14 2.15 25.87
C THR A 311 24.52 0.84 25.36
N GLN A 312 23.28 0.52 25.75
CA GLN A 312 22.56 -0.66 25.24
C GLN A 312 22.51 -0.69 23.71
N GLN A 313 22.41 0.48 23.05
CA GLN A 313 22.40 0.58 21.58
C GLN A 313 23.76 0.24 20.95
N GLN A 314 24.86 0.66 21.58
CA GLN A 314 26.21 0.32 21.12
C GLN A 314 26.46 -1.18 21.28
N LEU A 315 26.05 -1.75 22.40
CA LEU A 315 26.17 -3.19 22.68
C LEU A 315 25.33 -4.02 21.70
N SER A 316 24.07 -3.63 21.45
CA SER A 316 23.21 -4.29 20.47
C SER A 316 23.82 -4.28 19.08
N LYS A 317 24.36 -3.15 18.64
CA LYS A 317 25.01 -3.02 17.33
C LYS A 317 26.26 -3.89 17.20
N GLU A 318 27.09 -3.93 18.24
CA GLU A 318 28.32 -4.72 18.27
C GLU A 318 28.01 -6.21 18.21
N ILE A 319 27.10 -6.72 19.06
CA ILE A 319 26.74 -8.14 19.09
C ILE A 319 26.08 -8.54 17.75
N SER A 320 25.21 -7.70 17.20
CA SER A 320 24.57 -7.98 15.90
C SER A 320 25.58 -7.96 14.75
N SER A 321 26.62 -7.13 14.79
CA SER A 321 27.69 -7.13 13.77
C SER A 321 28.52 -8.42 13.76
N ASN A 322 28.54 -9.16 14.87
CA ASN A 322 29.18 -10.47 15.01
C ASN A 322 28.29 -11.63 14.55
N GLY A 323 27.20 -11.34 13.83
CA GLY A 323 26.34 -12.33 13.19
C GLY A 323 25.16 -12.84 14.04
N TRP A 324 24.92 -12.26 15.22
CA TRP A 324 23.76 -12.57 16.03
C TRP A 324 22.49 -11.92 15.47
N ASP A 325 21.37 -12.65 15.56
CA ASP A 325 20.07 -12.13 15.18
C ASP A 325 19.66 -10.94 16.05
N MET A 326 19.37 -9.81 15.44
CA MET A 326 19.09 -8.56 16.12
C MET A 326 17.90 -8.65 17.08
N ALA A 327 16.86 -9.44 16.72
CA ALA A 327 15.68 -9.63 17.57
C ALA A 327 16.03 -10.42 18.86
N VAL A 328 16.99 -11.33 18.76
CA VAL A 328 17.53 -12.10 19.91
C VAL A 328 18.38 -11.18 20.78
N VAL A 329 19.23 -10.37 20.17
CA VAL A 329 20.15 -9.45 20.86
C VAL A 329 19.37 -8.41 21.65
N ASP A 330 18.44 -7.70 21.01
CA ASP A 330 17.63 -6.67 21.67
C ASP A 330 16.81 -7.24 22.83
N LYS A 331 16.28 -8.46 22.66
CA LYS A 331 15.53 -9.12 23.72
C LYS A 331 16.41 -9.58 24.87
N ALA A 332 17.61 -10.08 24.59
CA ALA A 332 18.57 -10.49 25.61
C ALA A 332 19.04 -9.30 26.44
N ILE A 333 19.40 -8.19 25.81
CA ILE A 333 19.81 -6.95 26.47
C ILE A 333 18.69 -6.42 27.34
N THR A 334 17.45 -6.37 26.81
CA THR A 334 16.30 -5.91 27.59
C THR A 334 16.00 -6.81 28.81
N ASN A 335 16.12 -8.12 28.64
CA ASN A 335 15.83 -9.09 29.73
C ASN A 335 16.92 -9.07 30.83
N VAL A 336 18.17 -8.81 30.45
CA VAL A 336 19.31 -8.84 31.41
C VAL A 336 19.49 -7.49 32.10
N PHE A 337 19.36 -6.39 31.36
CA PHE A 337 19.72 -5.05 31.82
C PHE A 337 18.51 -4.12 31.99
N GLY A 338 17.30 -4.61 31.71
CA GLY A 338 16.06 -3.84 31.82
C GLY A 338 15.77 -2.94 30.61
N GLU A 339 14.58 -2.35 30.57
CA GLU A 339 14.21 -1.38 29.54
C GLU A 339 15.02 -0.09 29.70
N ASN A 340 15.62 0.38 28.62
CA ASN A 340 16.37 1.63 28.62
C ASN A 340 15.42 2.82 28.91
N PRO A 341 15.65 3.62 29.97
CA PRO A 341 14.79 4.75 30.32
C PRO A 341 14.64 5.80 29.19
N SER A 342 15.63 5.90 28.30
CA SER A 342 15.61 6.83 27.16
C SER A 342 14.65 6.41 26.04
N THR A 343 13.99 5.27 26.13
CA THR A 343 12.98 4.80 25.15
C THR A 343 11.54 5.13 25.56
N ARG A 344 11.33 5.86 26.66
CA ARG A 344 10.02 6.29 27.16
C ARG A 344 9.62 7.71 26.74
N LEU A 345 10.37 8.34 25.82
CA LEU A 345 10.03 9.67 25.25
C LEU A 345 9.46 9.56 23.85
#